data_e6bfefac187e7aebdf30a839c652ea6f
#
_entry.id   e6bfefac187e7aebdf30a839c652ea6f
#
_cell.length_a   1.000
_cell.length_b   1.000
_cell.length_c   1.000
_cell.angle_alpha   90.00
_cell.angle_beta   90.00
_cell.angle_gamma   90.00
#
_symmetry.space_group_name_H-M   'P 1'
#
loop_
_entity.id
_entity.type
_entity.pdbx_description
1 polymer ?
#
loop_
_entity_poly.entity_id
_entity_poly.type
_entity_poly.pdbx_seq_one_letter_code
_entity_poly.pdbx_strand_id
1 'polypeptide(L)'
;MINNVVLVGRITKEIELKYTSNDLSYANFILAVNRNFKNQSGERETDFINIVIWRQQAENLANWAKKGTLLGITGRIQTRNYENQQGQRVYVTEVVADNFQILERREAQAQENTQKPAQQETFSSVDDIDLPF
;
A
#
# COMPACT_ATOMS: atom_id res chain seq x y z
N MET A 1 18.31 -14.06 10.57
CA MET A 1 17.35 -14.43 9.57
C MET A 1 16.82 -13.21 8.85
N ILE A 2 16.40 -13.37 7.62
CA ILE A 2 15.92 -12.26 6.82
C ILE A 2 14.43 -12.39 6.62
N ASN A 3 13.69 -11.32 6.90
CA ASN A 3 12.25 -11.30 6.68
C ASN A 3 11.95 -9.87 6.25
N ASN A 4 11.90 -9.64 4.95
CA ASN A 4 11.80 -8.32 4.41
C ASN A 4 10.91 -8.34 3.18
N VAL A 5 9.96 -7.43 3.13
CA VAL A 5 9.02 -7.36 2.02
C VAL A 5 8.98 -5.93 1.53
N VAL A 6 9.00 -5.76 0.21
CA VAL A 6 8.87 -4.45 -0.43
C VAL A 6 7.78 -4.59 -1.48
N LEU A 7 6.73 -3.80 -1.37
CA LEU A 7 5.60 -3.89 -2.26
C LEU A 7 5.21 -2.51 -2.78
N VAL A 8 4.75 -2.46 -4.02
CA VAL A 8 4.16 -1.26 -4.59
C VAL A 8 2.80 -1.67 -5.14
N GLY A 9 1.77 -0.98 -4.71
CA GLY A 9 0.42 -1.30 -5.16
C GLY A 9 -0.54 -0.21 -4.84
N ARG A 10 -1.82 -0.46 -5.07
CA ARG A 10 -2.84 0.55 -4.83
C ARG A 10 -3.76 0.13 -3.70
N ILE A 11 -4.20 1.13 -2.96
CA ILE A 11 -5.11 0.90 -1.85
C ILE A 11 -6.49 0.62 -2.41
N THR A 12 -7.13 -0.43 -1.90
CA THR A 12 -8.41 -0.89 -2.46
C THR A 12 -9.62 -0.28 -1.79
N LYS A 13 -9.45 0.26 -0.56
CA LYS A 13 -10.55 0.87 0.16
C LYS A 13 -10.00 2.00 0.99
N GLU A 14 -10.89 2.84 1.51
CA GLU A 14 -10.45 3.89 2.42
C GLU A 14 -9.84 3.26 3.65
N ILE A 15 -8.83 3.89 4.18
CA ILE A 15 -8.11 3.39 5.34
C ILE A 15 -8.83 3.83 6.61
N GLU A 16 -9.17 2.86 7.44
CA GLU A 16 -9.82 3.14 8.71
C GLU A 16 -8.84 2.97 9.83
N LEU A 17 -8.70 3.97 10.68
CA LEU A 17 -7.82 3.88 11.82
C LEU A 17 -8.59 3.24 12.96
N LYS A 18 -8.00 2.24 13.58
CA LYS A 18 -8.60 1.50 14.67
C LYS A 18 -7.69 1.52 15.87
N TYR A 19 -8.22 1.15 17.02
CA TYR A 19 -7.44 1.13 18.24
C TYR A 19 -7.64 -0.19 18.97
N THR A 20 -6.58 -0.69 19.57
CA THR A 20 -6.68 -1.90 20.39
C THR A 20 -7.20 -1.53 21.76
N SER A 21 -7.43 -2.53 22.60
CA SER A 21 -7.88 -2.30 23.96
C SER A 21 -6.85 -1.52 24.76
N ASN A 22 -5.59 -1.54 24.34
CA ASN A 22 -4.54 -0.77 25.00
C ASN A 22 -4.34 0.58 24.35
N ASP A 23 -5.26 0.98 23.49
CA ASP A 23 -5.20 2.29 22.85
C ASP A 23 -4.07 2.44 21.86
N LEU A 24 -3.62 1.36 21.28
CA LEU A 24 -2.63 1.42 20.21
C LEU A 24 -3.34 1.56 18.89
N SER A 25 -2.96 2.56 18.12
CA SER A 25 -3.59 2.78 16.82
C SER A 25 -3.03 1.81 15.77
N TYR A 26 -3.89 1.37 14.89
CA TYR A 26 -3.46 0.50 13.80
C TYR A 26 -4.47 0.60 12.65
N ALA A 27 -4.06 0.16 11.50
CA ALA A 27 -4.96 0.07 10.35
C ALA A 27 -4.62 -1.21 9.61
N ASN A 28 -5.63 -1.88 9.07
CA ASN A 28 -5.36 -3.00 8.19
C ASN A 28 -6.12 -2.74 6.91
N PHE A 29 -5.52 -3.10 5.81
CA PHE A 29 -6.11 -2.84 4.51
C PHE A 29 -5.53 -3.84 3.50
N ILE A 30 -6.10 -3.86 2.33
CA ILE A 30 -5.65 -4.75 1.27
C ILE A 30 -5.00 -3.92 0.20
N LEU A 31 -3.78 -4.29 -0.16
CA LEU A 31 -3.02 -3.63 -1.20
C LEU A 31 -3.09 -4.47 -2.47
N ALA A 32 -3.47 -3.86 -3.55
CA ALA A 32 -3.57 -4.55 -4.84
C ALA A 32 -2.25 -4.39 -5.57
N VAL A 33 -1.53 -5.48 -5.75
CA VAL A 33 -0.22 -5.49 -6.37
C VAL A 33 -0.30 -6.24 -7.69
N ASN A 34 -0.04 -5.56 -8.78
CA ASN A 34 -0.08 -6.17 -10.09
C ASN A 34 1.16 -6.99 -10.34
N ARG A 35 1.00 -8.13 -10.96
CA ARG A 35 2.15 -8.97 -11.31
C ARG A 35 2.90 -8.35 -12.46
N ASN A 36 4.18 -8.68 -12.57
CA ASN A 36 5.03 -8.09 -13.57
C ASN A 36 4.80 -8.59 -14.97
N PHE A 37 4.20 -9.77 -15.12
CA PHE A 37 4.02 -10.33 -16.43
C PHE A 37 2.58 -10.80 -16.61
N LYS A 38 2.19 -11.01 -17.87
CA LYS A 38 0.84 -11.37 -18.19
C LYS A 38 0.67 -12.87 -18.14
N ASN A 39 -0.55 -13.30 -17.88
CA ASN A 39 -0.84 -14.73 -17.86
C ASN A 39 -1.04 -15.22 -19.30
N GLN A 40 -1.47 -16.46 -19.45
CA GLN A 40 -1.63 -17.03 -20.75
C GLN A 40 -2.69 -16.36 -21.59
N SER A 41 -3.66 -15.76 -20.94
CA SER A 41 -4.73 -15.07 -21.64
C SER A 41 -4.35 -13.66 -22.03
N GLY A 42 -3.15 -13.25 -21.73
CA GLY A 42 -2.71 -11.90 -22.04
C GLY A 42 -3.09 -10.87 -21.02
N GLU A 43 -3.59 -11.29 -19.87
CA GLU A 43 -4.02 -10.37 -18.83
C GLU A 43 -3.05 -10.39 -17.67
N ARG A 44 -2.90 -9.24 -17.02
CA ARG A 44 -2.03 -9.14 -15.88
C ARG A 44 -2.85 -9.39 -14.62
N GLU A 45 -2.42 -10.35 -13.84
CA GLU A 45 -3.13 -10.69 -12.62
C GLU A 45 -2.71 -9.80 -11.49
N THR A 46 -3.55 -9.68 -10.49
CA THR A 46 -3.32 -8.84 -9.34
C THR A 46 -3.36 -9.68 -8.08
N ASP A 47 -2.40 -9.46 -7.21
CA ASP A 47 -2.40 -10.12 -5.91
C ASP A 47 -2.92 -9.14 -4.88
N PHE A 48 -3.79 -9.63 -3.99
CA PHE A 48 -4.38 -8.79 -2.95
C PHE A 48 -3.74 -9.19 -1.65
N ILE A 49 -2.96 -8.28 -1.08
CA ILE A 49 -2.10 -8.56 0.06
C ILE A 49 -2.63 -7.85 1.30
N ASN A 50 -2.78 -8.58 2.39
CA ASN A 50 -3.23 -8.00 3.64
C ASN A 50 -2.09 -7.27 4.31
N ILE A 51 -2.29 -5.99 4.63
CA ILE A 51 -1.27 -5.15 5.23
C ILE A 51 -1.77 -4.67 6.58
N VAL A 52 -0.90 -4.68 7.58
CA VAL A 52 -1.19 -4.13 8.89
C VAL A 52 -0.13 -3.09 9.17
N ILE A 53 -0.53 -1.93 9.68
CA ILE A 53 0.40 -0.87 9.99
C ILE A 53 0.01 -0.30 11.35
N TRP A 54 1.00 0.08 12.16
CA TRP A 54 0.78 0.42 13.56
C TRP A 54 1.21 1.82 13.92
N ARG A 55 0.56 2.38 14.94
CA ARG A 55 0.97 3.60 15.63
C ARG A 55 1.03 4.81 14.72
N GLN A 56 2.08 5.59 14.82
CA GLN A 56 2.17 6.83 14.09
C GLN A 56 2.08 6.64 12.59
N GLN A 57 2.64 5.55 12.09
CA GLN A 57 2.58 5.29 10.67
C GLN A 57 1.12 5.03 10.24
N ALA A 58 0.34 4.37 11.08
CA ALA A 58 -1.06 4.11 10.75
C ALA A 58 -1.83 5.42 10.73
N GLU A 59 -1.55 6.32 11.67
CA GLU A 59 -2.24 7.59 11.71
C GLU A 59 -1.88 8.44 10.50
N ASN A 60 -0.60 8.43 10.10
CA ASN A 60 -0.18 9.19 8.94
C ASN A 60 -0.82 8.65 7.68
N LEU A 61 -0.88 7.32 7.55
CA LEU A 61 -1.45 6.71 6.38
C LEU A 61 -2.93 7.03 6.29
N ALA A 62 -3.65 6.95 7.39
CA ALA A 62 -5.09 7.22 7.39
C ALA A 62 -5.36 8.67 7.02
N ASN A 63 -4.46 9.57 7.39
CA ASN A 63 -4.66 10.97 7.08
C ASN A 63 -4.35 11.30 5.63
N TRP A 64 -3.37 10.64 5.04
CA TRP A 64 -2.87 11.07 3.74
C TRP A 64 -3.28 10.20 2.57
N ALA A 65 -3.63 8.96 2.80
CA ALA A 65 -3.88 8.03 1.72
C ALA A 65 -5.36 7.83 1.49
N LYS A 66 -5.73 7.69 0.24
CA LYS A 66 -7.11 7.49 -0.13
C LYS A 66 -7.21 6.25 -1.00
N LYS A 67 -8.44 5.79 -1.21
CA LYS A 67 -8.67 4.65 -2.07
C LYS A 67 -8.04 4.95 -3.43
N GLY A 68 -7.32 4.01 -3.97
CA GLY A 68 -6.68 4.14 -5.28
C GLY A 68 -5.30 4.77 -5.26
N THR A 69 -4.82 5.22 -4.10
CA THR A 69 -3.50 5.80 -4.01
C THR A 69 -2.42 4.75 -4.27
N LEU A 70 -1.43 5.11 -5.04
CA LEU A 70 -0.29 4.22 -5.29
C LEU A 70 0.67 4.38 -4.12
N LEU A 71 1.02 3.26 -3.52
CA LEU A 71 1.72 3.24 -2.26
C LEU A 71 2.88 2.27 -2.27
N GLY A 72 3.99 2.66 -1.72
CA GLY A 72 5.12 1.76 -1.50
C GLY A 72 5.16 1.37 -0.05
N ILE A 73 5.38 0.10 0.23
CA ILE A 73 5.39 -0.42 1.58
C ILE A 73 6.65 -1.24 1.80
N THR A 74 7.29 -1.07 2.94
CA THR A 74 8.36 -1.95 3.35
C THR A 74 7.97 -2.55 4.68
N GLY A 75 8.25 -3.79 4.88
CA GLY A 75 7.89 -4.45 6.12
C GLY A 75 8.33 -5.90 6.14
N ARG A 76 7.59 -6.72 6.85
CA ARG A 76 7.92 -8.14 7.00
C ARG A 76 6.65 -8.96 6.97
N ILE A 77 6.78 -10.24 6.69
CA ILE A 77 5.67 -11.16 6.70
C ILE A 77 5.46 -11.67 8.11
N GLN A 78 4.21 -11.73 8.54
CA GLN A 78 3.88 -12.25 9.83
C GLN A 78 2.69 -13.19 9.68
N THR A 79 2.68 -14.28 10.41
CA THR A 79 1.54 -15.19 10.40
C THR A 79 0.94 -15.23 11.80
N ARG A 80 -0.34 -15.47 11.86
CA ARG A 80 -1.03 -15.66 13.13
C ARG A 80 -2.20 -16.57 12.91
N ASN A 81 -2.80 -17.02 13.96
CA ASN A 81 -3.98 -17.86 13.81
C ASN A 81 -4.96 -17.54 14.93
N TYR A 82 -6.21 -17.86 14.71
CA TYR A 82 -7.24 -17.69 15.71
C TYR A 82 -8.35 -18.70 15.44
N GLU A 83 -9.19 -18.88 16.44
CA GLU A 83 -10.34 -19.77 16.28
C GLU A 83 -11.53 -18.93 15.92
N ASN A 84 -12.28 -19.34 14.87
CA ASN A 84 -13.46 -18.60 14.49
C ASN A 84 -14.65 -19.08 15.34
N GLN A 85 -15.83 -18.57 15.05
CA GLN A 85 -16.99 -18.88 15.84
C GLN A 85 -17.40 -20.33 15.74
N GLN A 86 -16.98 -21.01 14.69
CA GLN A 86 -17.31 -22.40 14.50
C GLN A 86 -16.27 -23.32 15.12
N GLY A 87 -15.30 -22.78 15.81
CA GLY A 87 -14.28 -23.59 16.43
C GLY A 87 -13.14 -24.00 15.52
N GLN A 88 -13.10 -23.48 14.31
CA GLN A 88 -12.07 -23.86 13.38
C GLN A 88 -10.91 -22.90 13.47
N ARG A 89 -9.71 -23.42 13.30
CA ARG A 89 -8.51 -22.58 13.38
C ARG A 89 -8.27 -21.92 12.02
N VAL A 90 -8.14 -20.62 12.05
CA VAL A 90 -7.92 -19.85 10.83
C VAL A 90 -6.51 -19.28 10.85
N TYR A 91 -5.76 -19.50 9.77
CA TYR A 91 -4.40 -19.03 9.66
C TYR A 91 -4.36 -17.80 8.76
N VAL A 92 -3.67 -16.77 9.21
CA VAL A 92 -3.61 -15.51 8.46
C VAL A 92 -2.15 -15.20 8.18
N THR A 93 -1.86 -14.84 6.93
CA THR A 93 -0.54 -14.37 6.53
C THR A 93 -0.72 -12.91 6.10
N GLU A 94 0.06 -12.05 6.69
CA GLU A 94 -0.09 -10.62 6.42
C GLU A 94 1.28 -9.96 6.42
N VAL A 95 1.35 -8.74 5.91
CA VAL A 95 2.57 -7.97 5.90
C VAL A 95 2.42 -6.89 6.97
N VAL A 96 3.34 -6.85 7.92
CA VAL A 96 3.36 -5.81 8.92
C VAL A 96 4.27 -4.72 8.37
N ALA A 97 3.70 -3.57 8.04
CA ALA A 97 4.45 -2.51 7.40
C ALA A 97 5.26 -1.75 8.43
N ASP A 98 6.53 -1.56 8.14
CA ASP A 98 7.39 -0.75 8.97
C ASP A 98 7.34 0.69 8.51
N ASN A 99 7.12 0.90 7.22
CA ASN A 99 7.14 2.23 6.64
C ASN A 99 6.36 2.23 5.36
N PHE A 100 5.92 3.40 4.93
CA PHE A 100 5.23 3.52 3.67
C PHE A 100 5.62 4.82 2.99
N GLN A 101 5.35 4.90 1.70
CA GLN A 101 5.60 6.11 0.94
C GLN A 101 4.51 6.26 -0.10
N ILE A 102 3.90 7.43 -0.15
CA ILE A 102 2.88 7.68 -1.15
C ILE A 102 3.58 8.04 -2.43
N LEU A 103 3.34 7.25 -3.47
CA LEU A 103 4.04 7.43 -4.72
C LEU A 103 3.20 8.23 -5.71
N GLU A 104 1.89 8.24 -5.52
CA GLU A 104 1.02 8.93 -6.42
C GLU A 104 -0.29 9.25 -5.73
N ARG A 105 -0.75 10.47 -5.79
CA ARG A 105 -2.04 10.82 -5.27
C ARG A 105 -2.92 11.19 -6.41
N ARG A 106 -4.01 10.43 -6.58
CA ARG A 106 -4.83 10.65 -7.75
C ARG A 106 -5.41 12.04 -7.81
N GLU A 107 -5.86 12.57 -6.69
CA GLU A 107 -6.41 13.89 -6.71
C GLU A 107 -5.37 14.92 -6.99
N ALA A 108 -4.23 14.80 -6.38
CA ALA A 108 -3.18 15.76 -6.58
C ALA A 108 -2.70 15.72 -8.01
N GLN A 109 -2.64 14.55 -8.59
CA GLN A 109 -2.26 14.48 -9.92
C GLN A 109 -3.17 15.20 -10.83
N ALA A 110 -4.44 15.07 -10.64
CA ALA A 110 -5.39 15.72 -11.48
C ALA A 110 -5.21 17.20 -11.41
N GLN A 111 -5.00 17.73 -10.25
CA GLN A 111 -4.84 19.13 -10.11
C GLN A 111 -3.57 19.63 -10.75
N GLU A 112 -2.52 18.92 -10.57
CA GLU A 112 -1.30 19.36 -11.13
C GLU A 112 -1.36 19.35 -12.62
N ASN A 113 -1.98 18.38 -13.19
CA ASN A 113 -2.07 18.34 -14.61
C ASN A 113 -2.77 19.55 -15.14
N THR A 114 -3.69 20.06 -14.38
CA THR A 114 -4.41 21.19 -14.86
C THR A 114 -3.60 22.42 -14.70
N GLN A 115 -2.87 22.53 -13.65
CA GLN A 115 -2.15 23.72 -13.39
C GLN A 115 -0.90 23.90 -14.06
N LYS A 116 -0.11 22.96 -14.24
CA LYS A 116 1.14 23.16 -14.79
C LYS A 116 1.51 22.30 -15.83
N PRO A 117 0.92 22.34 -16.89
CA PRO A 117 1.26 21.49 -17.94
C PRO A 117 2.58 21.82 -18.48
N ALA A 118 2.89 23.01 -18.52
CA ALA A 118 4.09 23.38 -19.09
C ALA A 118 5.28 23.14 -18.33
N GLN A 119 5.27 23.43 -17.17
CA GLN A 119 6.41 23.34 -16.52
C GLN A 119 6.89 22.12 -16.32
N GLN A 120 6.17 21.22 -16.18
CA GLN A 120 6.68 20.08 -15.91
C GLN A 120 7.49 19.55 -16.88
N GLU A 121 7.37 19.85 -17.98
CA GLU A 121 8.14 19.24 -18.88
C GLU A 121 9.48 19.57 -18.73
N THR A 122 9.78 20.61 -18.24
CA THR A 122 11.06 20.94 -18.18
C THR A 122 11.79 20.03 -17.45
N PHE A 123 11.62 19.65 -16.53
CA PHE A 123 12.44 18.93 -15.82
C PHE A 123 12.16 17.69 -15.75
N SER A 124 11.21 17.65 -16.07
CA SER A 124 10.92 16.47 -15.93
C SER A 124 11.86 15.71 -16.53
N SER A 125 12.31 16.15 -17.45
CA SER A 125 13.11 15.41 -18.09
C SER A 125 14.01 14.87 -17.29
N VAL A 126 14.40 15.43 -16.62
CA VAL A 126 15.31 14.97 -15.92
C VAL A 126 14.96 14.08 -15.09
N ASP A 127 14.36 14.35 -14.64
CA ASP A 127 14.12 13.63 -13.72
C ASP A 127 13.66 12.51 -13.92
N ASP A 128 13.26 12.56 -14.51
CA ASP A 128 12.65 11.53 -14.63
C ASP A 128 13.48 10.54 -14.69
N ILE A 129 14.39 10.82 -14.85
CA ILE A 129 15.13 10.03 -14.92
C ILE A 129 15.43 9.31 -14.04
N ASP A 130 15.51 9.56 -13.57
CA ASP A 130 15.82 8.97 -12.81
C ASP A 130 15.27 8.05 -12.30
N LEU A 131 14.75 8.00 -12.40
CA LEU A 131 14.21 7.18 -11.82
C LEU A 131 14.28 6.06 -12.01
N PRO A 132 14.86 5.70 -11.92
CA PRO A 132 15.03 4.68 -12.13
C PRO A 132 14.67 3.67 -11.55
N PHE A 133 14.58 3.70 -11.36
CA PHE A 133 14.40 2.88 -10.79
C PHE A 133 13.72 2.22 -10.98
#